data_3d4d497c4bdc37e679ebb35d2dc42cac
#
_entry.id   3d4d497c4bdc37e679ebb35d2dc42cac
#
_cell.length_a   1.000
_cell.length_b   1.000
_cell.length_c   1.000
_cell.angle_alpha   90.00
_cell.angle_beta   90.00
_cell.angle_gamma   90.00
#
_symmetry.space_group_name_H-M   'P 1'
#
loop_
_entity.id
_entity.type
_entity.pdbx_description
1 polymer ?
#
loop_
_entity_poly.entity_id
_entity_poly.type
_entity_poly.pdbx_seq_one_letter_code
_entity_poly.pdbx_strand_id
1 'polypeptide(L)'
;MKKKKNGKLETILIVFGMIVCVIVTVGGWFVRQDYLFGQTADGFIIRQRVRPGTPVTLVYRHSVQKTMIHEYLEVNDMVTGLVLKSTKYQSMGVGLPFSKEDGDFREEDGWFILDNMNRPYPELSIRNGVTNEEKVYVGDTEYDLTSLMPLGKELHLYVAPLYQVLYKKKEIRS
;
A
#
# COMPACT_ATOMS: atom_id res chain seq x y z
N MET A 1 18.28 -54.81 28.58
CA MET A 1 18.25 -54.27 27.17
C MET A 1 17.10 -53.29 26.87
N LYS A 2 16.53 -52.51 27.83
CA LYS A 2 15.42 -51.57 27.59
C LYS A 2 15.82 -50.10 27.36
N LYS A 3 17.09 -49.69 27.62
CA LYS A 3 17.55 -48.30 27.60
C LYS A 3 17.72 -47.68 26.19
N LYS A 4 17.93 -48.49 25.14
CA LYS A 4 18.23 -48.04 23.80
C LYS A 4 16.98 -47.56 23.00
N LYS A 5 15.79 -47.96 23.40
CA LYS A 5 14.53 -47.60 22.71
C LYS A 5 14.02 -46.20 23.09
N ASN A 6 14.33 -45.77 24.33
CA ASN A 6 13.90 -44.43 24.84
C ASN A 6 14.71 -43.30 24.16
N GLY A 7 16.03 -43.46 23.96
CA GLY A 7 16.87 -42.43 23.37
C GLY A 7 16.48 -42.06 21.92
N LYS A 8 16.00 -43.02 21.13
CA LYS A 8 15.51 -42.72 19.75
C LYS A 8 14.22 -41.89 19.78
N LEU A 9 13.29 -42.21 20.71
CA LEU A 9 12.05 -41.48 20.88
C LEU A 9 12.31 -40.05 21.36
N GLU A 10 13.21 -39.89 22.32
CA GLU A 10 13.63 -38.56 22.82
C GLU A 10 14.24 -37.69 21.68
N THR A 11 15.12 -38.27 20.87
CA THR A 11 15.73 -37.57 19.74
C THR A 11 14.66 -37.15 18.72
N ILE A 12 13.70 -38.01 18.41
CA ILE A 12 12.59 -37.69 17.48
C ILE A 12 11.74 -36.54 18.06
N LEU A 13 11.42 -36.55 19.33
CA LEU A 13 10.64 -35.49 19.97
C LEU A 13 11.40 -34.14 19.98
N ILE A 14 12.70 -34.16 20.23
CA ILE A 14 13.54 -32.95 20.18
C ILE A 14 13.57 -32.37 18.75
N VAL A 15 13.80 -33.22 17.73
CA VAL A 15 13.82 -32.79 16.33
C VAL A 15 12.44 -32.23 15.92
N PHE A 16 11.36 -32.89 16.30
CA PHE A 16 10.02 -32.41 16.04
C PHE A 16 9.74 -31.05 16.69
N GLY A 17 10.15 -30.89 17.98
CA GLY A 17 10.04 -29.62 18.69
C GLY A 17 10.81 -28.49 18.02
N MET A 18 12.03 -28.77 17.53
CA MET A 18 12.83 -27.79 16.77
C MET A 18 12.14 -27.39 15.46
N ILE A 19 11.59 -28.34 14.72
CA ILE A 19 10.85 -28.07 13.46
C ILE A 19 9.63 -27.16 13.74
N VAL A 20 8.85 -27.49 14.77
CA VAL A 20 7.68 -26.68 15.17
C VAL A 20 8.12 -25.27 15.55
N CYS A 21 9.20 -25.13 16.32
CA CYS A 21 9.74 -23.83 16.71
C CYS A 21 10.15 -22.99 15.47
N VAL A 22 10.83 -23.59 14.51
CA VAL A 22 11.20 -22.94 13.24
C VAL A 22 9.96 -22.51 12.47
N ILE A 23 8.95 -23.36 12.33
CA ILE A 23 7.71 -23.03 11.62
C ILE A 23 7.00 -21.84 12.30
N VAL A 24 6.89 -21.85 13.61
CA VAL A 24 6.25 -20.76 14.37
C VAL A 24 7.01 -19.45 14.25
N THR A 25 8.35 -19.48 14.35
CA THR A 25 9.16 -18.26 14.23
C THR A 25 9.14 -17.70 12.82
N VAL A 26 9.30 -18.53 11.79
CA VAL A 26 9.26 -18.09 10.38
C VAL A 26 7.85 -17.62 10.01
N GLY A 27 6.82 -18.36 10.41
CA GLY A 27 5.42 -17.96 10.18
C GLY A 27 5.07 -16.66 10.89
N GLY A 28 5.49 -16.50 12.15
CA GLY A 28 5.30 -15.27 12.92
C GLY A 28 6.03 -14.06 12.31
N TRP A 29 7.23 -14.27 11.79
CA TRP A 29 7.95 -13.23 11.05
C TRP A 29 7.23 -12.85 9.75
N PHE A 30 6.75 -13.82 8.99
CA PHE A 30 6.08 -13.59 7.71
C PHE A 30 4.78 -12.79 7.87
N VAL A 31 3.94 -13.11 8.86
CA VAL A 31 2.66 -12.40 9.06
C VAL A 31 2.82 -10.99 9.63
N ARG A 32 4.00 -10.66 10.16
CA ARG A 32 4.33 -9.30 10.65
C ARG A 32 4.88 -8.39 9.57
N GLN A 33 5.08 -8.89 8.34
CA GLN A 33 5.52 -8.03 7.24
C GLN A 33 4.42 -7.06 6.86
N ASP A 34 4.83 -5.82 6.55
CA ASP A 34 3.93 -4.74 6.19
C ASP A 34 3.65 -4.74 4.68
N TYR A 35 2.41 -4.46 4.36
CA TYR A 35 1.90 -4.42 3.00
C TYR A 35 1.09 -3.15 2.76
N LEU A 36 1.20 -2.60 1.56
CA LEU A 36 0.20 -1.71 1.01
C LEU A 36 -0.95 -2.56 0.47
N PHE A 37 -2.13 -2.30 0.96
CA PHE A 37 -3.37 -2.91 0.50
C PHE A 37 -4.18 -1.89 -0.30
N GLY A 38 -4.71 -2.34 -1.43
CA GLY A 38 -5.77 -1.65 -2.16
C GLY A 38 -7.04 -2.48 -2.08
N GLN A 39 -8.00 -2.01 -1.29
CA GLN A 39 -9.25 -2.70 -0.99
C GLN A 39 -10.43 -1.99 -1.63
N THR A 40 -11.28 -2.75 -2.30
CA THR A 40 -12.61 -2.34 -2.78
C THR A 40 -13.69 -3.07 -1.97
N ALA A 41 -14.96 -2.72 -2.20
CA ALA A 41 -16.08 -3.49 -1.63
C ALA A 41 -16.07 -4.97 -2.03
N ASP A 42 -15.51 -5.28 -3.21
CA ASP A 42 -15.47 -6.64 -3.76
C ASP A 42 -14.25 -7.45 -3.31
N GLY A 43 -13.26 -6.78 -2.68
CA GLY A 43 -12.04 -7.43 -2.17
C GLY A 43 -10.75 -6.65 -2.40
N PHE A 44 -9.64 -7.33 -2.25
CA PHE A 44 -8.30 -6.76 -2.45
C PHE A 44 -7.88 -6.86 -3.91
N ILE A 45 -7.48 -5.73 -4.51
CA ILE A 45 -6.92 -5.66 -5.86
C ILE A 45 -5.43 -5.31 -5.86
N ILE A 46 -4.94 -4.68 -4.78
CA ILE A 46 -3.51 -4.42 -4.56
C ILE A 46 -3.08 -5.09 -3.26
N ARG A 47 -1.94 -5.78 -3.31
CA ARG A 47 -1.32 -6.39 -2.16
C ARG A 47 0.18 -6.49 -2.40
N GLN A 48 0.88 -5.44 -2.02
CA GLN A 48 2.31 -5.27 -2.25
C GLN A 48 3.05 -5.14 -0.93
N ARG A 49 4.12 -5.92 -0.74
CA ARG A 49 4.99 -5.75 0.41
C ARG A 49 5.72 -4.41 0.32
N VAL A 50 5.75 -3.68 1.43
CA VAL A 50 6.35 -2.35 1.52
C VAL A 50 7.28 -2.21 2.71
N ARG A 51 8.08 -1.14 2.69
CA ARG A 51 9.00 -0.71 3.74
C ARG A 51 8.91 0.81 3.87
N PRO A 52 9.47 1.40 4.95
CA PRO A 52 9.63 2.85 5.01
C PRO A 52 10.28 3.40 3.74
N GLY A 53 9.76 4.52 3.23
CA GLY A 53 10.23 5.15 2.01
C GLY A 53 9.87 4.43 0.69
N THR A 54 9.09 3.33 0.71
CA THR A 54 8.60 2.72 -0.54
C THR A 54 7.78 3.74 -1.32
N PRO A 55 8.17 4.10 -2.57
CA PRO A 55 7.45 5.09 -3.35
C PRO A 55 6.10 4.55 -3.81
N VAL A 56 5.10 5.43 -3.76
CA VAL A 56 3.75 5.19 -4.28
C VAL A 56 3.37 6.37 -5.16
N THR A 57 3.12 6.13 -6.44
CA THR A 57 2.74 7.19 -7.37
C THR A 57 1.31 6.98 -7.86
N LEU A 58 0.50 8.02 -7.75
CA LEU A 58 -0.82 8.07 -8.38
C LEU A 58 -0.72 8.88 -9.65
N VAL A 59 -1.26 8.35 -10.73
CA VAL A 59 -1.38 9.03 -12.01
C VAL A 59 -2.85 8.97 -12.41
N TYR A 60 -3.44 10.14 -12.63
CA TYR A 60 -4.83 10.20 -13.04
C TYR A 60 -5.12 11.45 -13.86
N ARG A 61 -6.22 11.43 -14.60
CA ARG A 61 -6.69 12.58 -15.39
C ARG A 61 -7.73 13.38 -14.59
N HIS A 62 -7.51 14.68 -14.44
CA HIS A 62 -8.46 15.57 -13.77
C HIS A 62 -9.82 15.54 -14.47
N SER A 63 -10.89 15.34 -13.71
CA SER A 63 -12.24 15.14 -14.26
C SER A 63 -12.78 16.33 -15.07
N VAL A 64 -12.43 17.56 -14.70
CA VAL A 64 -12.88 18.81 -15.34
C VAL A 64 -11.86 19.28 -16.37
N GLN A 65 -10.61 19.46 -15.99
CA GLN A 65 -9.56 20.05 -16.83
C GLN A 65 -9.03 19.07 -17.90
N LYS A 66 -9.29 17.77 -17.75
CA LYS A 66 -8.82 16.71 -18.64
C LYS A 66 -7.28 16.65 -18.80
N THR A 67 -6.57 17.22 -17.84
CA THR A 67 -5.11 17.23 -17.79
C THR A 67 -4.60 16.17 -16.81
N MET A 68 -3.35 15.73 -17.00
CA MET A 68 -2.74 14.73 -16.14
C MET A 68 -2.33 15.31 -14.80
N ILE A 69 -2.50 14.50 -13.76
CA ILE A 69 -2.04 14.77 -12.39
C ILE A 69 -1.18 13.58 -11.94
N HIS A 70 -0.06 13.89 -11.34
CA HIS A 70 0.82 12.94 -10.70
C HIS A 70 0.98 13.32 -9.23
N GLU A 71 0.69 12.40 -8.34
CA GLU A 71 0.92 12.53 -6.90
C GLU A 71 2.00 11.54 -6.48
N TYR A 72 3.05 12.05 -5.87
CA TYR A 72 4.19 11.26 -5.41
C TYR A 72 4.13 11.12 -3.89
N LEU A 73 3.84 9.93 -3.46
CA LEU A 73 3.75 9.56 -2.05
C LEU A 73 4.87 8.58 -1.70
N GLU A 74 5.09 8.42 -0.41
CA GLU A 74 5.93 7.35 0.13
C GLU A 74 5.29 6.73 1.37
N VAL A 75 5.65 5.50 1.66
CA VAL A 75 5.29 4.86 2.92
C VAL A 75 6.04 5.56 4.05
N ASN A 76 5.33 6.01 5.08
CA ASN A 76 5.93 6.72 6.21
C ASN A 76 6.90 5.83 7.03
N ASP A 77 7.76 6.46 7.85
CA ASP A 77 8.77 5.75 8.64
C ASP A 77 8.19 4.71 9.61
N MET A 78 6.98 4.94 10.12
CA MET A 78 6.29 4.03 11.03
C MET A 78 5.52 2.92 10.32
N VAL A 79 5.48 2.92 8.99
CA VAL A 79 4.74 1.95 8.14
C VAL A 79 3.25 1.86 8.52
N THR A 80 2.64 3.01 8.81
CA THR A 80 1.22 3.13 9.22
C THR A 80 0.36 3.87 8.23
N GLY A 81 0.93 4.36 7.13
CA GLY A 81 0.24 5.12 6.09
C GLY A 81 1.19 5.68 5.04
N LEU A 82 0.65 6.54 4.21
CA LEU A 82 1.36 7.24 3.14
C LEU A 82 1.58 8.71 3.51
N VAL A 83 2.61 9.31 2.93
CA VAL A 83 2.87 10.76 3.01
C VAL A 83 3.01 11.29 1.60
N LEU A 84 2.21 12.28 1.23
CA LEU A 84 2.36 13.01 -0.03
C LEU A 84 3.57 13.94 0.07
N LYS A 85 4.51 13.77 -0.86
CA LYS A 85 5.78 14.49 -0.92
C LYS A 85 5.81 15.54 -2.03
N SER A 86 5.12 15.25 -3.14
CA SER A 86 5.06 16.16 -4.27
C SER A 86 3.81 15.89 -5.09
N THR A 87 3.29 16.93 -5.75
CA THR A 87 2.26 16.81 -6.78
C THR A 87 2.65 17.60 -8.03
N LYS A 88 2.29 17.04 -9.18
CA LYS A 88 2.58 17.64 -10.49
C LYS A 88 1.33 17.62 -11.35
N TYR A 89 0.95 18.76 -11.94
CA TYR A 89 -0.26 18.90 -12.75
C TYR A 89 -0.08 19.94 -13.87
N GLN A 90 -0.85 19.81 -14.95
CA GLN A 90 -0.72 20.67 -16.14
C GLN A 90 -1.69 21.86 -16.17
N SER A 91 -2.64 21.92 -15.28
CA SER A 91 -3.62 23.02 -15.20
C SER A 91 -4.03 23.27 -13.77
N MET A 92 -4.12 24.53 -13.38
CA MET A 92 -4.65 24.92 -12.09
C MET A 92 -6.15 24.66 -12.05
N GLY A 93 -6.53 23.48 -11.56
CA GLY A 93 -7.92 23.06 -11.35
C GLY A 93 -8.41 23.33 -9.94
N VAL A 94 -9.72 23.32 -9.77
CA VAL A 94 -10.35 23.42 -8.45
C VAL A 94 -9.96 22.22 -7.61
N GLY A 95 -9.45 22.49 -6.40
CA GLY A 95 -9.07 21.46 -5.43
C GLY A 95 -7.63 20.98 -5.49
N LEU A 96 -6.83 21.50 -6.43
CA LEU A 96 -5.37 21.23 -6.46
C LEU A 96 -4.64 22.17 -5.51
N PRO A 97 -3.63 21.69 -4.76
CA PRO A 97 -2.85 22.51 -3.87
C PRO A 97 -1.97 23.49 -4.68
N PHE A 98 -1.98 24.76 -4.34
CA PHE A 98 -1.15 25.81 -4.94
C PHE A 98 -0.62 26.79 -3.90
N SER A 99 -0.87 26.55 -2.62
CA SER A 99 -0.44 27.42 -1.54
C SER A 99 1.00 27.17 -1.15
N LYS A 100 1.74 28.23 -0.83
CA LYS A 100 3.08 28.12 -0.24
C LYS A 100 3.09 27.43 1.13
N GLU A 101 1.94 27.33 1.79
CA GLU A 101 1.77 26.62 3.05
C GLU A 101 1.77 25.09 2.84
N ASP A 102 1.44 24.63 1.62
CA ASP A 102 1.41 23.22 1.28
C ASP A 102 2.78 22.67 0.83
N GLY A 103 3.70 23.56 0.40
CA GLY A 103 5.02 23.16 -0.11
C GLY A 103 5.68 24.24 -0.98
N ASP A 104 6.75 23.87 -1.67
CA ASP A 104 7.51 24.73 -2.59
C ASP A 104 6.91 24.65 -3.99
N PHE A 105 6.25 25.72 -4.41
CA PHE A 105 5.61 25.81 -5.71
C PHE A 105 6.57 26.31 -6.80
N ARG A 106 6.60 25.62 -7.95
CA ARG A 106 7.30 26.05 -9.15
C ARG A 106 6.55 25.67 -10.41
N GLU A 107 6.87 26.35 -11.51
CA GLU A 107 6.44 26.02 -12.84
C GLU A 107 7.63 25.62 -13.70
N GLU A 108 7.54 24.48 -14.39
CA GLU A 108 8.62 23.93 -15.19
C GLU A 108 8.02 23.15 -16.38
N ASP A 109 8.40 23.50 -17.60
CA ASP A 109 7.97 22.87 -18.85
C ASP A 109 6.45 22.70 -19.00
N GLY A 110 5.69 23.70 -18.56
CA GLY A 110 4.22 23.67 -18.60
C GLY A 110 3.57 22.79 -17.55
N TRP A 111 4.32 22.38 -16.54
CA TRP A 111 3.83 21.70 -15.36
C TRP A 111 3.90 22.63 -14.14
N PHE A 112 2.86 22.62 -13.37
CA PHE A 112 2.83 23.14 -12.01
C PHE A 112 3.26 22.05 -11.06
N ILE A 113 4.28 22.31 -10.26
CA ILE A 113 4.89 21.34 -9.35
C ILE A 113 4.89 21.92 -7.95
N LEU A 114 4.42 21.16 -7.00
CA LEU A 114 4.47 21.47 -5.58
C LEU A 114 5.28 20.38 -4.89
N ASP A 115 6.48 20.72 -4.47
CA ASP A 115 7.42 19.83 -3.78
C ASP A 115 7.49 20.10 -2.27
N ASN A 116 8.29 19.29 -1.58
CA ASN A 116 8.52 19.40 -0.14
C ASN A 116 7.23 19.35 0.70
N MET A 117 6.21 18.70 0.18
CA MET A 117 4.98 18.44 0.90
C MET A 117 5.23 17.39 2.00
N ASN A 118 4.45 17.47 3.07
CA ASN A 118 4.49 16.48 4.15
C ASN A 118 3.07 16.20 4.65
N ARG A 119 2.18 15.84 3.71
CA ARG A 119 0.77 15.62 4.02
C ARG A 119 0.51 14.14 4.28
N PRO A 120 0.16 13.75 5.54
CA PRO A 120 -0.07 12.35 5.88
C PRO A 120 -1.44 11.87 5.42
N TYR A 121 -1.47 10.61 4.95
CA TYR A 121 -2.66 9.84 4.63
C TYR A 121 -2.59 8.47 5.32
N PRO A 122 -3.22 8.30 6.48
CA PRO A 122 -3.38 6.98 7.11
C PRO A 122 -4.11 6.00 6.19
N GLU A 123 -5.07 6.54 5.43
CA GLU A 123 -5.80 5.87 4.37
C GLU A 123 -6.04 6.87 3.24
N LEU A 124 -5.91 6.44 2.02
CA LEU A 124 -6.18 7.23 0.81
C LEU A 124 -7.29 6.57 0.01
N SER A 125 -8.39 7.30 -0.19
CA SER A 125 -9.51 6.83 -1.01
C SER A 125 -9.44 7.39 -2.42
N ILE A 126 -9.49 6.51 -3.42
CA ILE A 126 -9.47 6.82 -4.83
C ILE A 126 -10.75 6.28 -5.45
N ARG A 127 -11.49 7.13 -6.17
CA ARG A 127 -12.67 6.70 -6.91
C ARG A 127 -12.35 6.58 -8.37
N ASN A 128 -12.49 5.38 -8.96
CA ASN A 128 -12.30 5.17 -10.39
C ASN A 128 -13.30 6.02 -11.19
N GLY A 129 -12.79 7.07 -11.82
CA GLY A 129 -13.56 8.08 -12.57
C GLY A 129 -13.86 7.68 -14.00
N VAL A 130 -14.62 8.52 -14.69
CA VAL A 130 -15.04 8.31 -16.11
C VAL A 130 -13.89 8.51 -17.10
N THR A 131 -12.73 9.00 -16.66
CA THR A 131 -11.64 9.44 -17.55
C THR A 131 -10.68 8.33 -17.99
N ASN A 132 -10.82 7.12 -17.47
CA ASN A 132 -10.13 5.89 -17.89
C ASN A 132 -8.57 5.93 -17.90
N GLU A 133 -7.95 6.73 -17.04
CA GLU A 133 -6.49 6.81 -16.97
C GLU A 133 -6.00 6.87 -15.53
N GLU A 134 -6.53 6.00 -14.66
CA GLU A 134 -6.13 5.96 -13.25
C GLU A 134 -5.17 4.80 -13.00
N LYS A 135 -3.95 5.12 -12.59
CA LYS A 135 -2.91 4.15 -12.28
C LYS A 135 -2.30 4.40 -10.91
N VAL A 136 -1.97 3.31 -10.24
CA VAL A 136 -1.19 3.31 -9.00
C VAL A 136 0.10 2.55 -9.25
N TYR A 137 1.22 3.17 -8.94
CA TYR A 137 2.52 2.52 -8.94
C TYR A 137 2.96 2.30 -7.49
N VAL A 138 3.42 1.11 -7.16
CA VAL A 138 4.00 0.79 -5.85
C VAL A 138 5.40 0.23 -6.09
N GLY A 139 6.43 1.02 -5.79
CA GLY A 139 7.78 0.73 -6.30
C GLY A 139 7.75 0.66 -7.83
N ASP A 140 8.21 -0.46 -8.39
CA ASP A 140 8.25 -0.70 -9.83
C ASP A 140 6.99 -1.40 -10.39
N THR A 141 5.99 -1.66 -9.55
CA THR A 141 4.78 -2.38 -9.96
C THR A 141 3.66 -1.43 -10.32
N GLU A 142 3.13 -1.53 -11.55
CA GLU A 142 1.98 -0.77 -12.04
C GLU A 142 0.67 -1.52 -11.77
N TYR A 143 -0.33 -0.79 -11.30
CA TYR A 143 -1.73 -1.22 -11.17
C TYR A 143 -2.62 -0.27 -11.95
N ASP A 144 -3.14 -0.71 -13.09
CA ASP A 144 -4.12 0.03 -13.89
C ASP A 144 -5.51 -0.16 -13.27
N LEU A 145 -5.99 0.85 -12.55
CA LEU A 145 -7.29 0.79 -11.86
C LEU A 145 -8.47 0.68 -12.82
N THR A 146 -8.32 1.16 -14.04
CA THR A 146 -9.36 1.09 -15.06
C THR A 146 -9.67 -0.36 -15.44
N SER A 147 -8.63 -1.19 -15.50
CA SER A 147 -8.76 -2.62 -15.80
C SER A 147 -9.10 -3.47 -14.57
N LEU A 148 -8.71 -3.02 -13.38
CA LEU A 148 -8.82 -3.80 -12.13
C LEU A 148 -10.15 -3.61 -11.40
N MET A 149 -10.86 -2.49 -11.63
CA MET A 149 -12.11 -2.20 -10.94
C MET A 149 -13.12 -1.45 -11.82
N PRO A 150 -14.43 -1.68 -11.66
CA PRO A 150 -15.47 -0.98 -12.41
C PRO A 150 -15.47 0.53 -12.13
N LEU A 151 -15.99 1.30 -13.09
CA LEU A 151 -16.20 2.74 -12.95
C LEU A 151 -17.10 3.07 -11.75
N GLY A 152 -16.77 4.15 -11.06
CA GLY A 152 -17.50 4.65 -9.88
C GLY A 152 -17.23 3.90 -8.59
N LYS A 153 -16.48 2.79 -8.64
CA LYS A 153 -16.03 2.07 -7.44
C LYS A 153 -14.92 2.84 -6.72
N GLU A 154 -14.83 2.62 -5.43
CA GLU A 154 -13.85 3.25 -4.56
C GLU A 154 -12.78 2.24 -4.14
N LEU A 155 -11.53 2.68 -4.22
CA LEU A 155 -10.35 1.96 -3.77
C LEU A 155 -9.81 2.64 -2.51
N HIS A 156 -9.64 1.88 -1.45
CA HIS A 156 -9.00 2.31 -0.21
C HIS A 156 -7.57 1.79 -0.17
N LEU A 157 -6.60 2.69 -0.25
CA LEU A 157 -5.17 2.39 -0.09
C LEU A 157 -4.76 2.62 1.36
N TYR A 158 -4.20 1.61 2.01
CA TYR A 158 -3.68 1.72 3.37
C TYR A 158 -2.52 0.76 3.60
N VAL A 159 -1.70 1.06 4.60
CA VAL A 159 -0.56 0.23 4.99
C VAL A 159 -0.90 -0.50 6.29
N ALA A 160 -0.68 -1.81 6.32
CA ALA A 160 -0.89 -2.62 7.50
C ALA A 160 -0.04 -3.90 7.46
N PRO A 161 0.31 -4.48 8.62
CA PRO A 161 0.90 -5.80 8.67
C PRO A 161 -0.11 -6.87 8.26
N LEU A 162 0.39 -7.92 7.61
CA LEU A 162 -0.44 -8.97 7.01
C LEU A 162 -1.43 -9.61 8.02
N TYR A 163 -1.03 -9.78 9.28
CA TYR A 163 -1.89 -10.40 10.29
C TYR A 163 -3.18 -9.60 10.56
N GLN A 164 -3.13 -8.25 10.50
CA GLN A 164 -4.31 -7.42 10.75
C GLN A 164 -5.40 -7.65 9.71
N VAL A 165 -5.02 -7.83 8.45
CA VAL A 165 -5.96 -8.08 7.36
C VAL A 165 -6.56 -9.48 7.46
N LEU A 166 -5.77 -10.47 7.85
CA LEU A 166 -6.25 -11.83 8.09
C LEU A 166 -7.26 -11.87 9.26
N TYR A 167 -7.06 -11.03 10.28
CA TYR A 167 -7.95 -10.95 11.43
C TYR A 167 -9.28 -10.23 11.08
N LYS A 168 -9.22 -9.06 10.43
CA LYS A 168 -10.43 -8.33 9.99
C LYS A 168 -11.35 -9.16 9.09
N LYS A 169 -10.80 -10.00 8.21
CA LYS A 169 -11.60 -10.88 7.35
C LYS A 169 -12.41 -11.92 8.14
N LYS A 170 -12.01 -12.23 9.37
CA LYS A 170 -12.72 -13.16 10.24
C LYS A 170 -13.94 -12.52 10.90
N GLU A 171 -13.88 -11.22 11.25
CA GLU A 171 -14.99 -10.50 11.88
C GLU A 171 -16.16 -10.22 10.91
N ILE A 172 -15.86 -10.01 9.61
CA ILE A 172 -16.89 -9.76 8.59
C ILE A 172 -17.65 -11.04 8.19
N ARG A 173 -17.14 -12.24 8.56
CA ARG A 173 -17.77 -13.54 8.26
C ARG A 173 -18.50 -14.17 9.44
N SER A 174 -18.50 -13.57 10.60
CA SER A 174 -19.23 -13.99 11.81
C SER A 174 -20.46 -13.11 12.02
#